data_9ec5e7a01239cf5d1d56c818c7b31924
#
_entry.id   9ec5e7a01239cf5d1d56c818c7b31924
#
_cell.length_a   1.000
_cell.length_b   1.000
_cell.length_c   1.000
_cell.angle_alpha   90.00
_cell.angle_beta   90.00
_cell.angle_gamma   90.00
#
_symmetry.space_group_name_H-M   'P 1'
#
loop_
_entity.id
_entity.type
_entity.pdbx_description
1 polymer ?
#
loop_
_entity_poly.entity_id
_entity_poly.type
_entity_poly.pdbx_seq_one_letter_code
_entity_poly.pdbx_strand_id
1 'polypeptide(L)'
;MNLQSLDRVEPFATKDGSTIRELHHTSAQSLAEATLEPSQATERHYHSRTEEIYLVTKGSGTLEVDGETRRVRPGDAILISPGAWHTLENDGTSELTILCMCSPPYSDEDTFFE
;
A
#
# COMPACT_ATOMS: atom_id res chain seq x y z
N MET A 1 -9.34 -24.97 -2.95
CA MET A 1 -8.21 -24.01 -3.06
C MET A 1 -8.76 -22.64 -3.37
N ASN A 2 -8.30 -21.62 -2.66
CA ASN A 2 -8.72 -20.23 -2.89
C ASN A 2 -7.65 -19.53 -3.72
N LEU A 3 -7.79 -19.57 -5.04
CA LEU A 3 -6.84 -18.97 -5.96
C LEU A 3 -7.43 -17.69 -6.55
N GLN A 4 -6.71 -16.58 -6.48
CA GLN A 4 -7.05 -15.32 -7.13
C GLN A 4 -5.91 -14.88 -8.04
N SER A 5 -6.23 -14.07 -9.04
CA SER A 5 -5.25 -13.53 -9.97
C SER A 5 -5.49 -12.04 -10.15
N LEU A 6 -4.43 -11.28 -10.32
CA LEU A 6 -4.52 -9.82 -10.45
C LEU A 6 -5.40 -9.39 -11.63
N ASP A 7 -5.39 -10.18 -12.73
CA ASP A 7 -6.18 -9.86 -13.91
C ASP A 7 -7.67 -10.24 -13.78
N ARG A 8 -8.06 -10.89 -12.68
CA ARG A 8 -9.43 -11.34 -12.44
C ARG A 8 -10.17 -10.54 -11.38
N VAL A 9 -9.46 -9.76 -10.57
CA VAL A 9 -10.09 -8.96 -9.53
C VAL A 9 -10.34 -7.54 -10.03
N GLU A 10 -11.49 -6.98 -9.65
CA GLU A 10 -11.86 -5.62 -10.06
C GLU A 10 -11.06 -4.60 -9.26
N PRO A 11 -10.39 -3.66 -9.94
CA PRO A 11 -9.69 -2.59 -9.23
C PRO A 11 -10.67 -1.58 -8.64
N PHE A 12 -10.28 -0.95 -7.55
CA PHE A 12 -11.04 0.13 -6.94
C PHE A 12 -10.10 1.18 -6.35
N ALA A 13 -10.61 2.41 -6.19
CA ALA A 13 -9.87 3.48 -5.57
C ALA A 13 -10.09 3.45 -4.06
N THR A 14 -9.02 3.61 -3.28
CA THR A 14 -9.10 3.69 -1.83
C THR A 14 -9.12 5.14 -1.37
N LYS A 15 -9.37 5.34 -0.06
CA LYS A 15 -9.39 6.66 0.56
C LYS A 15 -8.07 7.40 0.41
N ASP A 16 -6.94 6.67 0.38
CA ASP A 16 -5.61 7.29 0.28
C ASP A 16 -5.24 7.72 -1.14
N GLY A 17 -6.08 7.40 -2.14
CA GLY A 17 -5.89 7.84 -3.54
C GLY A 17 -5.24 6.82 -4.45
N SER A 18 -4.84 5.65 -3.94
CA SER A 18 -4.27 4.60 -4.77
C SER A 18 -5.35 3.74 -5.42
N THR A 19 -4.97 3.03 -6.49
CA THR A 19 -5.83 2.02 -7.13
C THR A 19 -5.43 0.66 -6.60
N ILE A 20 -6.42 -0.09 -6.09
CA ILE A 20 -6.18 -1.35 -5.39
C ILE A 20 -6.80 -2.51 -6.16
N ARG A 21 -6.04 -3.61 -6.24
CA ARG A 21 -6.55 -4.92 -6.63
C ARG A 21 -6.36 -5.85 -5.44
N GLU A 22 -7.44 -6.13 -4.73
CA GLU A 22 -7.40 -6.99 -3.55
C GLU A 22 -7.46 -8.45 -3.95
N LEU A 23 -6.45 -9.23 -3.55
CA LEU A 23 -6.36 -10.65 -3.87
C LEU A 23 -7.02 -11.52 -2.80
N HIS A 24 -6.72 -11.26 -1.54
CA HIS A 24 -7.28 -12.00 -0.41
C HIS A 24 -7.57 -11.09 0.75
N HIS A 25 -8.68 -11.38 1.43
CA HIS A 25 -9.09 -10.65 2.62
C HIS A 25 -9.78 -11.64 3.55
N THR A 26 -9.16 -11.93 4.68
CA THR A 26 -9.70 -12.83 5.70
C THR A 26 -9.81 -12.06 7.02
N SER A 27 -10.28 -12.72 8.05
CA SER A 27 -10.31 -12.09 9.39
C SER A 27 -8.91 -11.88 9.96
N ALA A 28 -7.88 -12.56 9.41
CA ALA A 28 -6.52 -12.50 9.93
C ALA A 28 -5.60 -11.59 9.15
N GLN A 29 -5.84 -11.43 7.83
CA GLN A 29 -4.89 -10.73 6.96
C GLN A 29 -5.53 -10.34 5.63
N SER A 30 -4.88 -9.42 4.92
CA SER A 30 -5.22 -9.10 3.54
C SER A 30 -3.97 -8.96 2.69
N LEU A 31 -4.12 -9.22 1.39
CA LEU A 31 -3.07 -9.05 0.38
C LEU A 31 -3.68 -8.34 -0.81
N ALA A 32 -3.07 -7.22 -1.18
CA ALA A 32 -3.55 -6.41 -2.29
C ALA A 32 -2.38 -5.81 -3.06
N GLU A 33 -2.62 -5.50 -4.34
CA GLU A 33 -1.69 -4.71 -5.14
C GLU A 33 -2.20 -3.28 -5.19
N ALA A 34 -1.31 -2.33 -4.91
CA ALA A 34 -1.61 -0.91 -5.00
C ALA A 34 -0.81 -0.28 -6.14
N THR A 35 -1.44 0.57 -6.92
CA THR A 35 -0.82 1.29 -8.03
C THR A 35 -1.02 2.78 -7.87
N LEU A 36 0.08 3.52 -8.06
CA LEU A 36 0.09 4.97 -8.14
C LEU A 36 0.57 5.39 -9.53
N GLU A 37 -0.20 6.24 -10.19
CA GLU A 37 0.22 6.85 -11.44
C GLU A 37 1.29 7.91 -11.18
N PRO A 38 2.07 8.33 -12.20
CA PRO A 38 3.04 9.41 -12.01
C PRO A 38 2.39 10.65 -11.40
N SER A 39 3.06 11.26 -10.46
CA SER A 39 2.63 12.44 -9.69
C SER A 39 1.58 12.17 -8.61
N GLN A 40 1.08 10.95 -8.50
CA GLN A 40 0.17 10.59 -7.42
C GLN A 40 0.93 10.29 -6.14
N ALA A 41 0.31 10.60 -5.01
CA ALA A 41 0.78 10.21 -3.69
C ALA A 41 -0.41 9.73 -2.87
N THR A 42 -0.16 8.79 -1.97
CA THR A 42 -1.18 8.42 -0.99
C THR A 42 -1.33 9.56 0.00
N GLU A 43 -2.56 9.82 0.46
CA GLU A 43 -2.78 10.77 1.54
C GLU A 43 -2.09 10.24 2.81
N ARG A 44 -1.40 11.12 3.54
CA ARG A 44 -0.65 10.72 4.73
C ARG A 44 -1.59 10.18 5.79
N HIS A 45 -1.31 8.96 6.27
CA HIS A 45 -2.22 8.23 7.15
C HIS A 45 -1.47 7.25 8.06
N TYR A 46 -2.20 6.67 9.02
CA TYR A 46 -1.71 5.54 9.81
C TYR A 46 -2.84 4.55 10.04
N HIS A 47 -2.46 3.33 10.42
CA HIS A 47 -3.37 2.30 10.89
C HIS A 47 -3.07 2.02 12.36
N SER A 48 -4.09 1.99 13.22
CA SER A 48 -3.83 1.86 14.65
C SER A 48 -3.57 0.41 15.08
N ARG A 49 -4.13 -0.56 14.37
CA ARG A 49 -3.99 -1.99 14.71
C ARG A 49 -3.19 -2.78 13.69
N THR A 50 -3.29 -2.41 12.42
CA THR A 50 -2.68 -3.15 11.33
C THR A 50 -1.17 -2.92 11.27
N GLU A 51 -0.43 -4.03 11.22
CA GLU A 51 0.96 -4.05 10.78
C GLU A 51 0.95 -4.28 9.27
N GLU A 52 1.71 -3.47 8.54
CA GLU A 52 1.67 -3.49 7.09
C GLU A 52 3.07 -3.71 6.51
N ILE A 53 3.15 -4.51 5.44
CA ILE A 53 4.39 -4.65 4.67
C ILE A 53 4.12 -4.20 3.24
N TYR A 54 4.95 -3.30 2.74
CA TYR A 54 4.99 -2.93 1.33
C TYR A 54 6.14 -3.66 0.65
N LEU A 55 5.85 -4.31 -0.46
CA LEU A 55 6.89 -4.85 -1.34
C LEU A 55 6.78 -4.14 -2.69
N VAL A 56 7.79 -3.37 -3.07
CA VAL A 56 7.80 -2.69 -4.37
C VAL A 56 8.06 -3.71 -5.47
N THR A 57 7.18 -3.75 -6.47
CA THR A 57 7.29 -4.70 -7.58
C THR A 57 7.59 -4.03 -8.91
N LYS A 58 7.22 -2.75 -9.07
CA LYS A 58 7.41 -2.03 -10.33
C LYS A 58 7.53 -0.54 -10.07
N GLY A 59 8.39 0.12 -10.82
CA GLY A 59 8.59 1.57 -10.69
C GLY A 59 9.41 1.93 -9.46
N SER A 60 9.47 3.21 -9.16
CA SER A 60 10.18 3.72 -7.99
C SER A 60 9.44 4.94 -7.43
N GLY A 61 9.71 5.24 -6.19
CA GLY A 61 9.07 6.37 -5.53
C GLY A 61 9.78 6.78 -4.27
N THR A 62 9.13 7.66 -3.52
CA THR A 62 9.62 8.15 -2.24
C THR A 62 8.61 7.78 -1.16
N LEU A 63 9.08 7.08 -0.14
CA LEU A 63 8.26 6.70 1.01
C LEU A 63 8.71 7.51 2.23
N GLU A 64 7.75 8.10 2.93
CA GLU A 64 7.99 8.72 4.23
C GLU A 64 7.26 7.91 5.29
N VAL A 65 7.98 7.55 6.37
CA VAL A 65 7.43 6.87 7.53
C VAL A 65 7.89 7.63 8.76
N ASP A 66 6.96 8.21 9.50
CA ASP A 66 7.24 8.98 10.73
C ASP A 66 8.37 10.01 10.56
N GLY A 67 8.38 10.70 9.41
CA GLY A 67 9.37 11.73 9.11
C GLY A 67 10.67 11.25 8.48
N GLU A 68 10.90 9.94 8.42
CA GLU A 68 12.04 9.39 7.70
C GLU A 68 11.66 9.17 6.23
N THR A 69 12.44 9.72 5.32
CA THR A 69 12.17 9.66 3.88
C THR A 69 13.22 8.79 3.19
N ARG A 70 12.76 7.84 2.36
CA ARG A 70 13.63 6.97 1.58
C ARG A 70 13.10 6.81 0.16
N ARG A 71 14.03 6.74 -0.79
CA ARG A 71 13.70 6.25 -2.13
C ARG A 71 13.51 4.74 -2.04
N VAL A 72 12.47 4.24 -2.73
CA VAL A 72 12.17 2.81 -2.82
C VAL A 72 12.11 2.37 -4.27
N ARG A 73 12.49 1.12 -4.52
CA ARG A 73 12.59 0.54 -5.86
C ARG A 73 12.18 -0.94 -5.81
N PRO A 74 11.98 -1.59 -6.98
CA PRO A 74 11.58 -3.00 -7.01
C PRO A 74 12.50 -3.89 -6.18
N GLY A 75 11.89 -4.74 -5.37
CA GLY A 75 12.58 -5.61 -4.43
C GLY A 75 12.71 -5.07 -3.03
N ASP A 76 12.45 -3.78 -2.81
CA ASP A 76 12.46 -3.23 -1.44
C ASP A 76 11.19 -3.63 -0.70
N ALA A 77 11.36 -4.09 0.53
CA ALA A 77 10.26 -4.42 1.43
C ALA A 77 10.34 -3.53 2.67
N ILE A 78 9.22 -2.88 3.00
CA ILE A 78 9.16 -1.94 4.12
C ILE A 78 8.12 -2.42 5.11
N LEU A 79 8.52 -2.57 6.37
CA LEU A 79 7.61 -2.87 7.47
C LEU A 79 7.11 -1.57 8.07
N ILE A 80 5.79 -1.38 8.08
CA ILE A 80 5.14 -0.21 8.65
C ILE A 80 4.39 -0.67 9.90
N SER A 81 4.89 -0.22 11.05
CA SER A 81 4.32 -0.61 12.35
C SER A 81 2.98 0.07 12.60
N PRO A 82 2.10 -0.54 13.41
CA PRO A 82 0.87 0.13 13.82
C PRO A 82 1.15 1.51 14.41
N GLY A 83 0.35 2.49 14.02
CA GLY A 83 0.50 3.87 14.49
C GLY A 83 1.50 4.72 13.72
N ALA A 84 2.29 4.14 12.84
CA ALA A 84 3.28 4.90 12.08
C ALA A 84 2.62 5.69 10.93
N TRP A 85 2.78 7.00 10.94
CA TRP A 85 2.33 7.86 9.85
C TRP A 85 3.14 7.59 8.60
N HIS A 86 2.48 7.46 7.45
CA HIS A 86 3.21 7.20 6.21
C HIS A 86 2.49 7.73 4.98
N THR A 87 3.28 7.99 3.94
CA THR A 87 2.81 8.38 2.61
C THR A 87 3.81 7.91 1.57
N LEU A 88 3.28 7.42 0.46
CA LEU A 88 4.08 6.96 -0.68
C LEU A 88 3.79 7.87 -1.87
N GLU A 89 4.84 8.40 -2.49
CA GLU A 89 4.71 9.26 -3.65
C GLU A 89 5.36 8.63 -4.87
N ASN A 90 4.65 8.63 -5.99
CA ASN A 90 5.23 8.29 -7.27
C ASN A 90 5.80 9.56 -7.91
N ASP A 91 7.09 9.80 -7.70
CA ASP A 91 7.80 10.93 -8.28
C ASP A 91 8.55 10.58 -9.56
N GLY A 92 8.24 9.41 -10.14
CA GLY A 92 8.82 8.96 -11.40
C GLY A 92 7.92 9.25 -12.60
N THR A 93 8.25 8.60 -13.72
CA THR A 93 7.56 8.80 -15.00
C THR A 93 6.75 7.59 -15.44
N SER A 94 6.76 6.50 -14.68
CA SER A 94 5.99 5.29 -14.94
C SER A 94 5.22 4.89 -13.68
N GLU A 95 4.30 3.94 -13.82
CA GLU A 95 3.52 3.44 -12.68
C GLU A 95 4.41 2.91 -11.58
N LEU A 96 4.02 3.18 -10.34
CA LEU A 96 4.61 2.61 -9.13
C LEU A 96 3.63 1.58 -8.58
N THR A 97 4.08 0.34 -8.47
CA THR A 97 3.24 -0.77 -8.01
C THR A 97 3.88 -1.44 -6.81
N ILE A 98 3.07 -1.66 -5.78
CA ILE A 98 3.49 -2.36 -4.57
C ILE A 98 2.48 -3.45 -4.22
N LEU A 99 2.96 -4.49 -3.54
CA LEU A 99 2.09 -5.42 -2.82
C LEU A 99 1.99 -4.94 -1.39
N CYS A 100 0.75 -4.93 -0.87
CA CYS A 100 0.45 -4.55 0.50
C CYS A 100 -0.05 -5.78 1.25
N MET A 101 0.64 -6.15 2.31
CA MET A 101 0.23 -7.22 3.21
C MET A 101 -0.14 -6.62 4.55
N CYS A 102 -1.37 -6.87 5.01
CA CYS A 102 -1.90 -6.28 6.25
C CYS A 102 -2.35 -7.38 7.21
N SER A 103 -1.96 -7.24 8.48
CA SER A 103 -2.41 -8.13 9.55
C SER A 103 -2.61 -7.30 10.83
N PRO A 104 -3.85 -7.20 11.35
CA PRO A 104 -5.12 -7.64 10.77
C PRO A 104 -5.39 -7.00 9.40
N PRO A 105 -6.42 -7.46 8.67
CA PRO A 105 -6.64 -7.00 7.30
C PRO A 105 -6.92 -5.51 7.22
N TYR A 106 -6.61 -4.93 6.07
CA TYR A 106 -6.94 -3.53 5.81
C TYR A 106 -8.42 -3.27 6.09
N SER A 107 -8.71 -2.15 6.76
CA SER A 107 -10.07 -1.65 6.93
C SER A 107 -10.08 -0.12 6.94
N ASP A 108 -11.17 0.46 6.40
CA ASP A 108 -11.35 1.91 6.43
C ASP A 108 -11.48 2.42 7.86
N GLU A 109 -12.11 1.62 8.75
CA GLU A 109 -12.29 2.00 10.15
C GLU A 109 -10.97 2.12 10.91
N ASP A 110 -9.93 1.40 10.45
CA ASP A 110 -8.60 1.43 11.07
C ASP A 110 -7.62 2.33 10.31
N THR A 111 -8.12 3.18 9.41
CA THR A 111 -7.29 4.09 8.62
C THR A 111 -7.62 5.53 9.00
N PHE A 112 -6.60 6.26 9.47
CA PHE A 112 -6.73 7.62 10.00
C PHE A 112 -5.85 8.58 9.22
N PHE A 113 -6.42 9.69 8.78
CA PHE A 113 -5.73 10.69 7.95
C PHE A 113 -5.31 11.90 8.76
N GLU A 114 -4.26 12.56 8.28
CA GLU A 114 -3.74 13.78 8.89
C GLU A 114 -4.72 14.95 8.77
#